data_00be2b24547798abe69647411a9d608d
#
_entry.id   00be2b24547798abe69647411a9d608d
#
_cell.length_a   1.000
_cell.length_b   1.000
_cell.length_c   1.000
_cell.angle_alpha   90.00
_cell.angle_beta   90.00
_cell.angle_gamma   90.00
#
_symmetry.space_group_name_H-M   'P 1'
#
loop_
_entity.id
_entity.type
_entity.pdbx_description
1 polymer ?
#
loop_
_entity_poly.entity_id
_entity_poly.type
_entity_poly.pdbx_seq_one_letter_code
_entity_poly.pdbx_strand_id
1 'polypeptide(L)'
;MSTSSPARVGFAGLGRMGSRIAANAAKAGHEMTVWNRTTAVAEEWVGENGGVVAVTVSDLAGSEFIITMLADGDALEEVYADLAGSLGPRTVAIDMGTSGPESFEKARALVEARGATMVDAPVSGATAAAEAASLLVMVGASDEVYERVEPILQSVGNPVHVGPTGSAAVLKLAVNSVLYGLNQAVAEAVALAERSGVEPETTIDILAKGAAGAPMLTYRREQYLHPDQAPITFTIDLARKDLALALEQARRTGAPTGQLERTMELMEQLIEQGHGSQDMGYVVAASRQA
;
A
#
# COMPACT_ATOMS: atom_id res chain seq x y z
N MET A 1 -20.39 -16.87 -4.50
CA MET A 1 -20.26 -15.44 -4.25
C MET A 1 -21.13 -15.13 -3.04
N SER A 2 -20.54 -14.94 -1.87
CA SER A 2 -21.29 -14.53 -0.67
C SER A 2 -21.56 -13.04 -0.85
N THR A 3 -22.83 -12.67 -1.08
CA THR A 3 -23.23 -11.26 -1.12
C THR A 3 -23.30 -10.77 0.32
N SER A 4 -22.24 -10.11 0.78
CA SER A 4 -22.33 -9.33 2.03
C SER A 4 -23.47 -8.30 1.87
N SER A 5 -24.21 -8.06 2.95
CA SER A 5 -25.22 -7.00 2.93
C SER A 5 -24.56 -5.65 2.63
N PRO A 6 -25.20 -4.76 1.86
CA PRO A 6 -24.68 -3.41 1.61
C PRO A 6 -24.35 -2.70 2.92
N ALA A 7 -23.13 -2.17 3.02
CA ALA A 7 -22.67 -1.40 4.16
C ALA A 7 -22.40 0.05 3.73
N ARG A 8 -22.48 0.99 4.67
CA ARG A 8 -22.07 2.38 4.46
C ARG A 8 -20.55 2.49 4.67
N VAL A 9 -19.83 2.88 3.63
CA VAL A 9 -18.37 2.94 3.61
C VAL A 9 -17.91 4.36 3.33
N GLY A 10 -17.19 4.94 4.29
CA GLY A 10 -16.41 6.15 4.09
C GLY A 10 -15.04 5.78 3.54
N PHE A 11 -14.57 6.50 2.53
CA PHE A 11 -13.25 6.22 1.94
C PHE A 11 -12.43 7.49 1.82
N ALA A 12 -11.25 7.54 2.46
CA ALA A 12 -10.34 8.66 2.42
C ALA A 12 -9.07 8.32 1.63
N GLY A 13 -8.79 9.09 0.57
CA GLY A 13 -7.61 8.95 -0.25
C GLY A 13 -7.84 8.18 -1.55
N LEU A 14 -8.06 8.92 -2.65
CA LEU A 14 -8.36 8.40 -3.97
C LEU A 14 -7.14 8.48 -4.93
N GLY A 15 -5.97 8.18 -4.40
CA GLY A 15 -4.76 8.04 -5.21
C GLY A 15 -4.78 6.77 -6.08
N ARG A 16 -3.62 6.41 -6.67
CA ARG A 16 -3.50 5.27 -7.62
C ARG A 16 -4.09 3.96 -7.11
N MET A 17 -3.93 3.66 -5.83
CA MET A 17 -4.48 2.45 -5.21
C MET A 17 -5.90 2.69 -4.69
N GLY A 18 -6.09 3.77 -3.93
CA GLY A 18 -7.36 4.04 -3.25
C GLY A 18 -8.55 4.19 -4.19
N SER A 19 -8.38 4.84 -5.35
CA SER A 19 -9.44 4.97 -6.35
C SER A 19 -9.98 3.62 -6.84
N ARG A 20 -9.08 2.65 -7.07
CA ARG A 20 -9.41 1.29 -7.52
C ARG A 20 -10.04 0.45 -6.42
N ILE A 21 -9.49 0.56 -5.21
CA ILE A 21 -10.03 -0.13 -4.01
C ILE A 21 -11.46 0.36 -3.73
N ALA A 22 -11.67 1.68 -3.70
CA ALA A 22 -12.99 2.27 -3.51
C ALA A 22 -13.98 1.87 -4.62
N ALA A 23 -13.54 1.81 -5.90
CA ALA A 23 -14.36 1.38 -7.01
C ALA A 23 -14.81 -0.09 -6.88
N ASN A 24 -13.95 -0.96 -6.36
CA ASN A 24 -14.34 -2.36 -6.11
C ASN A 24 -15.38 -2.47 -4.99
N ALA A 25 -15.24 -1.68 -3.91
CA ALA A 25 -16.27 -1.62 -2.87
C ALA A 25 -17.61 -1.11 -3.41
N ALA A 26 -17.60 -0.07 -4.27
CA ALA A 26 -18.79 0.41 -4.95
C ALA A 26 -19.44 -0.67 -5.85
N LYS A 27 -18.63 -1.38 -6.65
CA LYS A 27 -19.10 -2.50 -7.52
C LYS A 27 -19.67 -3.66 -6.72
N ALA A 28 -19.21 -3.88 -5.49
CA ALA A 28 -19.77 -4.88 -4.59
C ALA A 28 -21.11 -4.46 -3.97
N GLY A 29 -21.58 -3.23 -4.23
CA GLY A 29 -22.88 -2.73 -3.81
C GLY A 29 -22.86 -1.94 -2.49
N HIS A 30 -21.70 -1.57 -1.96
CA HIS A 30 -21.60 -0.75 -0.76
C HIS A 30 -21.97 0.72 -1.06
N GLU A 31 -22.56 1.41 -0.08
CA GLU A 31 -22.90 2.83 -0.16
C GLU A 31 -21.65 3.66 0.15
N MET A 32 -21.08 4.29 -0.89
CA MET A 32 -19.81 4.99 -0.79
C MET A 32 -19.98 6.48 -0.46
N THR A 33 -19.26 6.96 0.55
CA THR A 33 -18.97 8.38 0.78
C THR A 33 -17.47 8.55 0.67
N VAL A 34 -16.98 9.34 -0.28
CA VAL A 34 -15.54 9.44 -0.58
C VAL A 34 -15.01 10.83 -0.31
N TRP A 35 -13.80 10.87 0.22
CA TRP A 35 -13.06 12.09 0.45
C TRP A 35 -11.64 12.01 -0.12
N ASN A 36 -11.19 13.12 -0.68
CA ASN A 36 -9.81 13.29 -1.08
C ASN A 36 -9.36 14.73 -0.82
N ARG A 37 -8.12 14.95 -0.41
CA ARG A 37 -7.57 16.30 -0.13
C ARG A 37 -7.80 17.27 -1.29
N THR A 38 -7.72 16.81 -2.53
CA THR A 38 -8.12 17.54 -3.73
C THR A 38 -9.55 17.12 -4.08
N THR A 39 -10.52 17.97 -3.79
CA THR A 39 -11.97 17.67 -3.94
C THR A 39 -12.35 17.26 -5.37
N ALA A 40 -11.76 17.89 -6.39
CA ALA A 40 -12.01 17.55 -7.79
C ALA A 40 -11.75 16.07 -8.12
N VAL A 41 -10.79 15.41 -7.44
CA VAL A 41 -10.53 13.97 -7.61
C VAL A 41 -11.70 13.13 -7.05
N ALA A 42 -12.31 13.56 -5.95
CA ALA A 42 -13.47 12.88 -5.39
C ALA A 42 -14.73 13.09 -6.26
N GLU A 43 -14.90 14.28 -6.82
CA GLU A 43 -15.98 14.60 -7.75
C GLU A 43 -15.90 13.78 -9.03
N GLU A 44 -14.70 13.68 -9.64
CA GLU A 44 -14.45 12.83 -10.80
C GLU A 44 -14.75 11.36 -10.49
N TRP A 45 -14.23 10.86 -9.37
CA TRP A 45 -14.45 9.47 -8.96
C TRP A 45 -15.96 9.15 -8.76
N VAL A 46 -16.71 10.05 -8.11
CA VAL A 46 -18.17 9.89 -7.92
C VAL A 46 -18.93 9.95 -9.25
N GLY A 47 -18.49 10.80 -10.18
CA GLY A 47 -19.06 10.86 -11.53
C GLY A 47 -18.96 9.54 -12.30
N GLU A 48 -17.91 8.74 -12.04
CA GLU A 48 -17.70 7.45 -12.70
C GLU A 48 -18.31 6.26 -11.94
N ASN A 49 -18.28 6.29 -10.60
CA ASN A 49 -18.58 5.11 -9.76
C ASN A 49 -19.84 5.26 -8.92
N GLY A 50 -20.44 6.46 -8.87
CA GLY A 50 -21.53 6.77 -7.97
C GLY A 50 -21.07 7.05 -6.55
N GLY A 51 -22.02 7.24 -5.64
CA GLY A 51 -21.74 7.58 -4.24
C GLY A 51 -21.88 9.06 -3.95
N VAL A 52 -21.28 9.53 -2.86
CA VAL A 52 -21.36 10.90 -2.35
C VAL A 52 -19.96 11.45 -2.11
N VAL A 53 -19.73 12.71 -2.48
CA VAL A 53 -18.50 13.44 -2.13
C VAL A 53 -18.63 13.98 -0.71
N ALA A 54 -17.69 13.64 0.16
CA ALA A 54 -17.52 14.30 1.45
C ALA A 54 -16.79 15.64 1.25
N VAL A 55 -17.34 16.72 1.78
CA VAL A 55 -16.72 18.06 1.72
C VAL A 55 -15.54 18.15 2.68
N THR A 56 -15.72 17.60 3.86
CA THR A 56 -14.67 17.46 4.89
C THR A 56 -14.46 15.98 5.22
N VAL A 57 -13.31 15.63 5.76
CA VAL A 57 -13.07 14.25 6.18
C VAL A 57 -14.03 13.81 7.29
N SER A 58 -14.51 14.73 8.11
CA SER A 58 -15.49 14.48 9.17
C SER A 58 -16.84 14.00 8.64
N ASP A 59 -17.20 14.31 7.37
CA ASP A 59 -18.44 13.84 6.74
C ASP A 59 -18.44 12.32 6.51
N LEU A 60 -17.30 11.65 6.63
CA LEU A 60 -17.21 10.20 6.58
C LEU A 60 -17.75 9.50 7.84
N ALA A 61 -17.91 10.23 8.95
CA ALA A 61 -18.27 9.66 10.26
C ALA A 61 -19.66 9.00 10.32
N GLY A 62 -20.54 9.26 9.33
CA GLY A 62 -21.81 8.55 9.17
C GLY A 62 -21.70 7.10 8.71
N SER A 63 -20.50 6.66 8.32
CA SER A 63 -20.24 5.34 7.77
C SER A 63 -20.02 4.28 8.86
N GLU A 64 -20.34 3.04 8.54
CA GLU A 64 -20.05 1.90 9.42
C GLU A 64 -18.55 1.53 9.35
N PHE A 65 -18.00 1.52 8.14
CA PHE A 65 -16.58 1.33 7.90
C PHE A 65 -15.98 2.59 7.31
N ILE A 66 -14.82 2.99 7.82
CA ILE A 66 -14.05 4.10 7.24
C ILE A 66 -12.70 3.56 6.83
N ILE A 67 -12.45 3.54 5.53
CA ILE A 67 -11.21 3.04 4.94
C ILE A 67 -10.32 4.22 4.59
N THR A 68 -9.06 4.18 5.03
CA THR A 68 -8.03 5.13 4.63
C THR A 68 -6.99 4.47 3.73
N MET A 69 -6.62 5.14 2.63
CA MET A 69 -5.53 4.75 1.73
C MET A 69 -4.69 5.97 1.40
N LEU A 70 -3.84 6.35 2.36
CA LEU A 70 -3.09 7.61 2.38
C LEU A 70 -1.62 7.39 2.03
N ALA A 71 -0.91 8.47 1.72
CA ALA A 71 0.46 8.41 1.22
C ALA A 71 1.49 8.02 2.29
N ASP A 72 1.29 8.49 3.51
CA ASP A 72 2.24 8.37 4.62
C ASP A 72 1.56 8.50 5.99
N GLY A 73 2.39 8.43 7.03
CA GLY A 73 1.94 8.52 8.43
C GLY A 73 1.43 9.91 8.81
N ASP A 74 2.04 10.97 8.30
CA ASP A 74 1.62 12.34 8.59
C ASP A 74 0.20 12.59 8.07
N ALA A 75 -0.08 12.15 6.85
CA ALA A 75 -1.42 12.23 6.27
C ALA A 75 -2.44 11.39 7.06
N LEU A 76 -2.04 10.24 7.61
CA LEU A 76 -2.90 9.44 8.48
C LEU A 76 -3.21 10.17 9.78
N GLU A 77 -2.19 10.72 10.45
CA GLU A 77 -2.35 11.47 11.72
C GLU A 77 -3.25 12.70 11.50
N GLU A 78 -3.05 13.47 10.43
CA GLU A 78 -3.86 14.64 10.08
C GLU A 78 -5.33 14.26 9.86
N VAL A 79 -5.58 13.24 9.03
CA VAL A 79 -6.96 12.77 8.74
C VAL A 79 -7.68 12.31 10.00
N TYR A 80 -7.03 11.55 10.87
CA TYR A 80 -7.67 11.08 12.11
C TYR A 80 -7.74 12.14 13.20
N ALA A 81 -6.90 13.15 13.20
CA ALA A 81 -7.06 14.31 14.09
C ALA A 81 -8.39 15.05 13.80
N ASP A 82 -8.74 15.21 12.54
CA ASP A 82 -9.99 15.87 12.11
C ASP A 82 -11.21 14.94 12.25
N LEU A 83 -11.05 13.66 11.92
CA LEU A 83 -12.14 12.69 11.84
C LEU A 83 -12.58 12.17 13.21
N ALA A 84 -11.64 11.93 14.13
CA ALA A 84 -11.91 11.21 15.38
C ALA A 84 -13.00 11.85 16.23
N GLY A 85 -13.09 13.19 16.23
CA GLY A 85 -14.13 13.93 16.97
C GLY A 85 -15.58 13.57 16.59
N SER A 86 -15.78 13.03 15.41
CA SER A 86 -17.09 12.69 14.82
C SER A 86 -17.38 11.18 14.85
N LEU A 87 -16.42 10.34 15.28
CA LEU A 87 -16.58 8.88 15.32
C LEU A 87 -17.41 8.41 16.52
N GLY A 88 -17.98 7.23 16.39
CA GLY A 88 -18.77 6.58 17.42
C GLY A 88 -18.54 5.06 17.51
N PRO A 89 -19.08 4.42 18.57
CA PRO A 89 -18.73 3.03 18.94
C PRO A 89 -19.10 1.95 17.89
N ARG A 90 -19.88 2.30 16.89
CA ARG A 90 -20.24 1.36 15.81
C ARG A 90 -19.32 1.46 14.59
N THR A 91 -18.44 2.44 14.55
CA THR A 91 -17.52 2.65 13.44
C THR A 91 -16.29 1.77 13.59
N VAL A 92 -15.87 1.14 12.49
CA VAL A 92 -14.55 0.53 12.37
C VAL A 92 -13.76 1.32 11.34
N ALA A 93 -12.65 1.89 11.80
CA ALA A 93 -11.65 2.52 10.96
C ALA A 93 -10.66 1.47 10.45
N ILE A 94 -10.34 1.49 9.16
CA ILE A 94 -9.49 0.50 8.49
C ILE A 94 -8.39 1.25 7.74
N ASP A 95 -7.15 1.18 8.22
CA ASP A 95 -6.01 1.76 7.49
C ASP A 95 -5.40 0.73 6.53
N MET A 96 -5.49 1.01 5.23
CA MET A 96 -4.92 0.18 4.17
C MET A 96 -3.59 0.74 3.62
N GLY A 97 -3.13 1.87 4.17
CA GLY A 97 -1.89 2.54 3.78
C GLY A 97 -0.62 1.85 4.31
N THR A 98 0.52 2.44 3.98
CA THR A 98 1.81 2.14 4.61
C THR A 98 2.25 3.37 5.40
N SER A 99 1.59 3.58 6.52
CA SER A 99 1.76 4.74 7.41
C SER A 99 2.84 4.53 8.48
N GLY A 100 3.24 3.27 8.70
CA GLY A 100 4.15 2.87 9.76
C GLY A 100 3.46 2.63 11.10
N PRO A 101 4.04 1.76 11.96
CA PRO A 101 3.42 1.37 13.23
C PRO A 101 3.20 2.54 14.19
N GLU A 102 4.09 3.53 14.21
CA GLU A 102 3.98 4.65 15.14
C GLU A 102 2.80 5.57 14.81
N SER A 103 2.68 6.01 13.55
CA SER A 103 1.56 6.86 13.11
C SER A 103 0.23 6.10 13.18
N PHE A 104 0.24 4.79 12.88
CA PHE A 104 -0.94 3.96 13.09
C PHE A 104 -1.39 3.94 14.56
N GLU A 105 -0.48 3.75 15.51
CA GLU A 105 -0.81 3.75 16.95
C GLU A 105 -1.33 5.10 17.43
N LYS A 106 -0.78 6.22 16.95
CA LYS A 106 -1.30 7.56 17.26
C LYS A 106 -2.73 7.74 16.74
N ALA A 107 -3.00 7.36 15.48
CA ALA A 107 -4.33 7.42 14.90
C ALA A 107 -5.31 6.50 15.65
N ARG A 108 -4.89 5.27 15.98
CA ARG A 108 -5.67 4.31 16.75
C ARG A 108 -6.08 4.86 18.10
N ALA A 109 -5.16 5.49 18.84
CA ALA A 109 -5.46 6.09 20.13
C ALA A 109 -6.56 7.18 20.04
N LEU A 110 -6.56 7.99 18.97
CA LEU A 110 -7.60 9.00 18.74
C LEU A 110 -8.96 8.35 18.45
N VAL A 111 -8.98 7.30 17.65
CA VAL A 111 -10.20 6.55 17.28
C VAL A 111 -10.80 5.83 18.49
N GLU A 112 -9.98 5.08 19.23
CA GLU A 112 -10.41 4.30 20.41
C GLU A 112 -10.87 5.20 21.57
N ALA A 113 -10.31 6.40 21.73
CA ALA A 113 -10.77 7.39 22.69
C ALA A 113 -12.24 7.82 22.47
N ARG A 114 -12.82 7.53 21.32
CA ARG A 114 -14.24 7.78 20.97
C ARG A 114 -15.10 6.51 21.02
N GLY A 115 -14.53 5.40 21.47
CA GLY A 115 -15.20 4.10 21.51
C GLY A 115 -15.32 3.40 20.15
N ALA A 116 -14.77 3.99 19.09
CA ALA A 116 -14.65 3.35 17.78
C ALA A 116 -13.49 2.34 17.78
N THR A 117 -13.47 1.43 16.80
CA THR A 117 -12.40 0.45 16.64
C THR A 117 -11.52 0.83 15.46
N MET A 118 -10.20 0.60 15.55
CA MET A 118 -9.29 0.76 14.41
C MET A 118 -8.52 -0.53 14.15
N VAL A 119 -8.36 -0.89 12.87
CA VAL A 119 -7.58 -2.04 12.41
C VAL A 119 -6.60 -1.61 11.33
N ASP A 120 -5.45 -2.25 11.29
CA ASP A 120 -4.47 -2.12 10.23
C ASP A 120 -4.71 -3.21 9.18
N ALA A 121 -4.88 -2.78 7.94
CA ALA A 121 -5.17 -3.67 6.81
C ALA A 121 -4.35 -3.34 5.56
N PRO A 122 -3.02 -3.16 5.67
CA PRO A 122 -2.19 -2.82 4.52
C PRO A 122 -2.23 -3.90 3.46
N VAL A 123 -2.00 -3.46 2.21
CA VAL A 123 -2.13 -4.32 1.03
C VAL A 123 -0.78 -4.67 0.41
N SER A 124 -0.75 -5.83 -0.26
CA SER A 124 0.34 -6.23 -1.13
C SER A 124 -0.21 -6.61 -2.50
N GLY A 125 0.41 -6.07 -3.54
CA GLY A 125 0.00 -6.17 -4.94
C GLY A 125 0.16 -4.81 -5.63
N ALA A 126 0.26 -4.86 -6.98
CA ALA A 126 0.35 -3.66 -7.81
C ALA A 126 -1.06 -3.13 -8.18
N THR A 127 -1.11 -2.02 -8.92
CA THR A 127 -2.35 -1.39 -9.39
C THR A 127 -3.27 -2.35 -10.15
N ALA A 128 -2.71 -3.28 -10.93
CA ALA A 128 -3.49 -4.31 -11.63
C ALA A 128 -4.22 -5.25 -10.65
N ALA A 129 -3.58 -5.64 -9.54
CA ALA A 129 -4.23 -6.44 -8.51
C ALA A 129 -5.30 -5.64 -7.76
N ALA A 130 -5.10 -4.33 -7.55
CA ALA A 130 -6.11 -3.44 -6.98
C ALA A 130 -7.34 -3.35 -7.90
N GLU A 131 -7.14 -3.21 -9.21
CA GLU A 131 -8.21 -3.16 -10.19
C GLU A 131 -9.02 -4.47 -10.28
N ALA A 132 -8.32 -5.59 -10.17
CA ALA A 132 -8.91 -6.94 -10.22
C ALA A 132 -9.50 -7.43 -8.87
N ALA A 133 -9.54 -6.60 -7.82
CA ALA A 133 -9.93 -7.00 -6.46
C ALA A 133 -9.18 -8.27 -5.97
N SER A 134 -7.89 -8.37 -6.28
CA SER A 134 -7.06 -9.54 -5.96
C SER A 134 -5.85 -9.21 -5.07
N LEU A 135 -5.86 -8.04 -4.42
CA LEU A 135 -4.83 -7.65 -3.46
C LEU A 135 -4.77 -8.65 -2.30
N LEU A 136 -3.58 -8.98 -1.84
CA LEU A 136 -3.42 -9.58 -0.52
C LEU A 136 -3.63 -8.48 0.52
N VAL A 137 -4.61 -8.64 1.41
CA VAL A 137 -4.90 -7.69 2.49
C VAL A 137 -4.48 -8.33 3.81
N MET A 138 -3.43 -7.81 4.43
CA MET A 138 -2.98 -8.30 5.74
C MET A 138 -3.78 -7.59 6.83
N VAL A 139 -4.47 -8.31 7.70
CA VAL A 139 -5.39 -7.71 8.68
C VAL A 139 -4.90 -7.96 10.10
N GLY A 140 -4.59 -6.90 10.81
CA GLY A 140 -4.31 -6.89 12.24
C GLY A 140 -5.55 -6.51 13.04
N ALA A 141 -6.14 -7.48 13.77
CA ALA A 141 -7.37 -7.28 14.52
C ALA A 141 -7.55 -8.36 15.60
N SER A 142 -8.52 -8.20 16.52
CA SER A 142 -9.03 -9.34 17.27
C SER A 142 -9.90 -10.23 16.36
N ASP A 143 -10.10 -11.49 16.75
CA ASP A 143 -10.93 -12.44 15.97
C ASP A 143 -12.32 -11.87 15.67
N GLU A 144 -12.99 -11.31 16.69
CA GLU A 144 -14.31 -10.70 16.57
C GLU A 144 -14.33 -9.51 15.55
N VAL A 145 -13.32 -8.66 15.61
CA VAL A 145 -13.22 -7.52 14.71
C VAL A 145 -12.86 -7.98 13.30
N TYR A 146 -11.99 -9.01 13.17
CA TYR A 146 -11.67 -9.58 11.87
C TYR A 146 -12.93 -10.12 11.16
N GLU A 147 -13.74 -10.94 11.86
CA GLU A 147 -15.00 -11.46 11.31
C GLU A 147 -15.94 -10.36 10.84
N ARG A 148 -15.89 -9.19 11.50
CA ARG A 148 -16.72 -8.03 11.14
C ARG A 148 -16.21 -7.31 9.90
N VAL A 149 -14.87 -7.18 9.73
CA VAL A 149 -14.28 -6.44 8.59
C VAL A 149 -14.00 -7.34 7.38
N GLU A 150 -13.89 -8.65 7.55
CA GLU A 150 -13.61 -9.57 6.46
C GLU A 150 -14.55 -9.41 5.26
N PRO A 151 -15.89 -9.31 5.41
CA PRO A 151 -16.79 -9.20 4.27
C PRO A 151 -16.55 -7.94 3.42
N ILE A 152 -16.26 -6.81 4.04
CA ILE A 152 -15.94 -5.58 3.29
C ILE A 152 -14.55 -5.69 2.63
N LEU A 153 -13.56 -6.28 3.29
CA LEU A 153 -12.23 -6.47 2.74
C LEU A 153 -12.20 -7.49 1.59
N GLN A 154 -13.09 -8.50 1.58
CA GLN A 154 -13.27 -9.43 0.46
C GLN A 154 -13.76 -8.73 -0.81
N SER A 155 -14.41 -7.58 -0.70
CA SER A 155 -14.82 -6.79 -1.87
C SER A 155 -13.62 -6.15 -2.60
N VAL A 156 -12.48 -6.00 -1.91
CA VAL A 156 -11.31 -5.28 -2.44
C VAL A 156 -10.08 -6.17 -2.61
N GLY A 157 -10.09 -7.39 -2.05
CA GLY A 157 -8.97 -8.32 -2.15
C GLY A 157 -9.18 -9.62 -1.37
N ASN A 158 -8.08 -10.26 -1.00
CA ASN A 158 -8.02 -11.50 -0.26
C ASN A 158 -7.52 -11.19 1.18
N PRO A 159 -8.42 -10.99 2.16
CA PRO A 159 -8.03 -10.70 3.54
C PRO A 159 -7.42 -11.93 4.20
N VAL A 160 -6.34 -11.70 4.96
CA VAL A 160 -5.68 -12.70 5.79
C VAL A 160 -5.48 -12.12 7.18
N HIS A 161 -6.03 -12.77 8.20
CA HIS A 161 -5.81 -12.41 9.60
C HIS A 161 -4.37 -12.76 9.99
N VAL A 162 -3.60 -11.76 10.40
CA VAL A 162 -2.15 -11.92 10.66
C VAL A 162 -1.78 -11.75 12.14
N GLY A 163 -2.76 -11.46 12.99
CA GLY A 163 -2.55 -11.29 14.43
C GLY A 163 -3.31 -10.10 15.00
N PRO A 164 -3.01 -9.68 16.22
CA PRO A 164 -3.68 -8.56 16.86
C PRO A 164 -3.42 -7.24 16.10
N THR A 165 -4.24 -6.22 16.37
CA THR A 165 -4.10 -4.87 15.82
C THR A 165 -2.66 -4.35 15.96
N GLY A 166 -2.11 -3.80 14.89
CA GLY A 166 -0.73 -3.36 14.74
C GLY A 166 0.22 -4.40 14.12
N SER A 167 -0.18 -5.69 14.08
CA SER A 167 0.65 -6.76 13.48
C SER A 167 0.81 -6.60 11.98
N ALA A 168 -0.23 -6.18 11.27
CA ALA A 168 -0.19 -6.06 9.82
C ALA A 168 0.67 -4.87 9.37
N ALA A 169 0.66 -3.76 10.09
CA ALA A 169 1.54 -2.62 9.83
C ALA A 169 3.01 -3.03 9.89
N VAL A 170 3.41 -3.81 10.90
CA VAL A 170 4.78 -4.35 11.02
C VAL A 170 5.07 -5.36 9.90
N LEU A 171 4.15 -6.29 9.64
CA LEU A 171 4.32 -7.30 8.60
C LEU A 171 4.45 -6.68 7.22
N LYS A 172 3.72 -5.59 6.93
CA LYS A 172 3.86 -4.84 5.69
C LYS A 172 5.27 -4.31 5.48
N LEU A 173 5.91 -3.79 6.53
CA LEU A 173 7.30 -3.34 6.45
C LEU A 173 8.26 -4.51 6.18
N ALA A 174 8.05 -5.66 6.80
CA ALA A 174 8.83 -6.86 6.52
C ALA A 174 8.67 -7.36 5.07
N VAL A 175 7.45 -7.37 4.54
CA VAL A 175 7.18 -7.71 3.13
C VAL A 175 7.89 -6.73 2.19
N ASN A 176 7.80 -5.42 2.46
CA ASN A 176 8.42 -4.39 1.62
C ASN A 176 9.95 -4.45 1.70
N SER A 177 10.54 -4.78 2.86
CA SER A 177 11.99 -4.95 2.98
C SER A 177 12.53 -6.07 2.10
N VAL A 178 11.83 -7.20 2.02
CA VAL A 178 12.18 -8.30 1.09
C VAL A 178 12.01 -7.85 -0.37
N LEU A 179 10.91 -7.15 -0.68
CA LEU A 179 10.60 -6.69 -2.02
C LEU A 179 11.68 -5.74 -2.56
N TYR A 180 12.12 -4.76 -1.76
CA TYR A 180 13.15 -3.81 -2.19
C TYR A 180 14.53 -4.44 -2.27
N GLY A 181 14.88 -5.35 -1.36
CA GLY A 181 16.12 -6.11 -1.45
C GLY A 181 16.17 -7.01 -2.68
N LEU A 182 15.06 -7.69 -2.98
CA LEU A 182 14.93 -8.49 -4.20
C LEU A 182 15.06 -7.63 -5.47
N ASN A 183 14.45 -6.44 -5.48
CA ASN A 183 14.56 -5.50 -6.60
C ASN A 183 16.02 -5.13 -6.87
N GLN A 184 16.81 -4.87 -5.83
CA GLN A 184 18.24 -4.58 -5.94
C GLN A 184 19.04 -5.82 -6.43
N ALA A 185 18.75 -6.99 -5.89
CA ALA A 185 19.41 -8.23 -6.32
C ALA A 185 19.15 -8.55 -7.79
N VAL A 186 17.93 -8.29 -8.27
CA VAL A 186 17.56 -8.42 -9.70
C VAL A 186 18.38 -7.46 -10.55
N ALA A 187 18.52 -6.20 -10.12
CA ALA A 187 19.29 -5.19 -10.83
C ALA A 187 20.76 -5.61 -11.02
N GLU A 188 21.40 -6.08 -9.96
CA GLU A 188 22.78 -6.55 -10.00
C GLU A 188 22.93 -7.82 -10.86
N ALA A 189 21.99 -8.76 -10.76
CA ALA A 189 22.00 -9.99 -11.55
C ALA A 189 21.84 -9.71 -13.06
N VAL A 190 20.97 -8.76 -13.43
CA VAL A 190 20.78 -8.35 -14.85
C VAL A 190 22.04 -7.68 -15.37
N ALA A 191 22.64 -6.75 -14.61
CA ALA A 191 23.88 -6.08 -15.01
C ALA A 191 25.06 -7.08 -15.17
N LEU A 192 25.19 -8.05 -14.26
CA LEU A 192 26.18 -9.12 -14.35
C LEU A 192 26.03 -9.95 -15.63
N ALA A 193 24.80 -10.40 -15.89
CA ALA A 193 24.49 -11.24 -17.05
C ALA A 193 24.71 -10.50 -18.36
N GLU A 194 24.25 -9.24 -18.47
CA GLU A 194 24.41 -8.40 -19.66
C GLU A 194 25.89 -8.16 -19.99
N ARG A 195 26.70 -7.82 -19.00
CA ARG A 195 28.15 -7.65 -19.17
C ARG A 195 28.87 -8.95 -19.53
N SER A 196 28.22 -10.08 -19.31
CA SER A 196 28.71 -11.41 -19.71
C SER A 196 28.12 -11.88 -21.05
N GLY A 197 27.36 -11.03 -21.76
CA GLY A 197 26.82 -11.31 -23.08
C GLY A 197 25.45 -12.00 -23.09
N VAL A 198 24.73 -11.99 -21.98
CA VAL A 198 23.34 -12.53 -21.89
C VAL A 198 22.35 -11.36 -21.94
N GLU A 199 21.35 -11.47 -22.81
CA GLU A 199 20.33 -10.44 -22.98
C GLU A 199 19.53 -10.22 -21.68
N PRO A 200 19.24 -8.96 -21.29
CA PRO A 200 18.46 -8.62 -20.10
C PRO A 200 17.09 -9.29 -20.03
N GLU A 201 16.39 -9.37 -21.15
CA GLU A 201 15.09 -10.04 -21.26
C GLU A 201 15.18 -11.50 -20.87
N THR A 202 16.18 -12.20 -21.43
CA THR A 202 16.44 -13.62 -21.11
C THR A 202 16.74 -13.81 -19.64
N THR A 203 17.54 -12.90 -19.07
CA THR A 203 17.91 -12.95 -17.64
C THR A 203 16.69 -12.80 -16.76
N ILE A 204 15.84 -11.79 -16.99
CA ILE A 204 14.62 -11.55 -16.21
C ILE A 204 13.64 -12.73 -16.34
N ASP A 205 13.45 -13.26 -17.55
CA ASP A 205 12.56 -14.39 -17.80
C ASP A 205 13.01 -15.68 -17.10
N ILE A 206 14.32 -15.91 -17.02
CA ILE A 206 14.89 -17.06 -16.29
C ILE A 206 14.81 -16.85 -14.77
N LEU A 207 15.11 -15.66 -14.28
CA LEU A 207 14.93 -15.32 -12.86
C LEU A 207 13.47 -15.51 -12.43
N ALA A 208 12.51 -15.04 -13.22
CA ALA A 208 11.08 -15.16 -12.90
C ALA A 208 10.59 -16.61 -12.84
N LYS A 209 11.17 -17.51 -13.64
CA LYS A 209 10.80 -18.93 -13.71
C LYS A 209 11.61 -19.84 -12.78
N GLY A 210 12.75 -19.35 -12.31
CA GLY A 210 13.69 -20.09 -11.48
C GLY A 210 13.37 -20.08 -10.00
N ALA A 211 14.24 -20.65 -9.19
CA ALA A 211 14.11 -20.71 -7.73
C ALA A 211 14.12 -19.32 -7.04
N ALA A 212 14.67 -18.29 -7.68
CA ALA A 212 14.64 -16.90 -7.23
C ALA A 212 13.34 -16.18 -7.67
N GLY A 213 12.42 -16.85 -8.34
CA GLY A 213 11.22 -16.28 -8.91
C GLY A 213 10.26 -15.75 -7.83
N ALA A 214 9.77 -14.54 -8.08
CA ALA A 214 8.70 -13.92 -7.29
C ALA A 214 7.70 -13.25 -8.24
N PRO A 215 6.43 -13.11 -7.85
CA PRO A 215 5.41 -12.45 -8.69
C PRO A 215 5.85 -11.06 -9.18
N MET A 216 6.66 -10.35 -8.37
CA MET A 216 7.20 -9.04 -8.71
C MET A 216 7.99 -9.05 -10.02
N LEU A 217 8.79 -10.08 -10.29
CA LEU A 217 9.60 -10.16 -11.52
C LEU A 217 8.72 -10.21 -12.76
N THR A 218 7.55 -10.83 -12.65
CA THR A 218 6.59 -10.93 -13.75
C THR A 218 5.84 -9.63 -13.99
N TYR A 219 5.21 -9.07 -12.94
CA TYR A 219 4.37 -7.88 -13.14
C TYR A 219 5.17 -6.58 -13.31
N ARG A 220 6.48 -6.55 -12.99
CA ARG A 220 7.39 -5.42 -13.22
C ARG A 220 8.33 -5.60 -14.42
N ARG A 221 8.15 -6.63 -15.21
CA ARG A 221 9.03 -6.92 -16.34
C ARG A 221 9.24 -5.70 -17.24
N GLU A 222 8.17 -4.99 -17.58
CA GLU A 222 8.25 -3.81 -18.45
C GLU A 222 9.01 -2.65 -17.80
N GLN A 223 8.82 -2.40 -16.50
CA GLN A 223 9.55 -1.38 -15.75
C GLN A 223 11.06 -1.69 -15.67
N TYR A 224 11.44 -2.96 -15.67
CA TYR A 224 12.84 -3.37 -15.70
C TYR A 224 13.49 -3.21 -17.06
N LEU A 225 12.78 -3.55 -18.13
CA LEU A 225 13.32 -3.56 -19.48
C LEU A 225 13.20 -2.20 -20.18
N HIS A 226 12.09 -1.52 -19.98
CA HIS A 226 11.71 -0.30 -20.70
C HIS A 226 11.24 0.79 -19.72
N PRO A 227 12.08 1.21 -18.73
CA PRO A 227 11.65 2.14 -17.67
C PRO A 227 11.14 3.48 -18.18
N ASP A 228 11.63 3.97 -19.32
CA ASP A 228 11.21 5.24 -19.93
C ASP A 228 9.84 5.17 -20.62
N GLN A 229 9.35 3.96 -20.92
CA GLN A 229 8.10 3.73 -21.66
C GLN A 229 7.02 3.09 -20.77
N ALA A 230 7.44 2.34 -19.76
CA ALA A 230 6.53 1.66 -18.85
C ALA A 230 5.84 2.65 -17.90
N PRO A 231 4.57 2.39 -17.54
CA PRO A 231 3.86 3.23 -16.59
C PRO A 231 4.52 3.17 -15.21
N ILE A 232 4.61 4.32 -14.54
CA ILE A 232 5.08 4.40 -13.16
C ILE A 232 3.98 3.83 -12.26
N THR A 233 4.28 2.72 -11.59
CA THR A 233 3.35 2.06 -10.67
C THR A 233 3.67 2.37 -9.21
N PHE A 234 4.97 2.49 -8.86
CA PHE A 234 5.45 2.81 -7.53
C PHE A 234 6.81 3.50 -7.62
N THR A 235 6.91 4.73 -7.13
CA THR A 235 8.13 5.54 -7.27
C THR A 235 9.25 5.12 -6.31
N ILE A 236 10.50 5.49 -6.65
CA ILE A 236 11.66 5.32 -5.77
C ILE A 236 11.46 6.11 -4.47
N ASP A 237 10.89 7.32 -4.51
CA ASP A 237 10.59 8.12 -3.32
C ASP A 237 9.66 7.39 -2.35
N LEU A 238 8.61 6.73 -2.85
CA LEU A 238 7.69 5.93 -2.03
C LEU A 238 8.37 4.69 -1.47
N ALA A 239 9.22 4.02 -2.27
CA ALA A 239 9.98 2.87 -1.80
C ALA A 239 10.97 3.26 -0.69
N ARG A 240 11.66 4.38 -0.85
CA ARG A 240 12.57 4.95 0.15
C ARG A 240 11.82 5.28 1.45
N LYS A 241 10.61 5.89 1.35
CA LYS A 241 9.77 6.14 2.54
C LYS A 241 9.45 4.86 3.29
N ASP A 242 8.98 3.83 2.60
CA ASP A 242 8.63 2.54 3.22
C ASP A 242 9.85 1.85 3.84
N LEU A 243 11.01 1.95 3.18
CA LEU A 243 12.26 1.40 3.68
C LEU A 243 12.75 2.14 4.93
N ALA A 244 12.55 3.47 5.00
CA ALA A 244 12.87 4.26 6.20
C ALA A 244 12.04 3.80 7.41
N LEU A 245 10.73 3.57 7.22
CA LEU A 245 9.86 3.01 8.25
C LEU A 245 10.32 1.60 8.70
N ALA A 246 10.75 0.76 7.76
CA ALA A 246 11.27 -0.57 8.07
C ALA A 246 12.57 -0.50 8.88
N LEU A 247 13.50 0.39 8.52
CA LEU A 247 14.74 0.63 9.26
C LEU A 247 14.47 1.15 10.68
N GLU A 248 13.56 2.09 10.82
CA GLU A 248 13.16 2.61 12.13
C GLU A 248 12.61 1.49 13.02
N GLN A 249 11.67 0.71 12.51
CA GLN A 249 11.08 -0.41 13.24
C GLN A 249 12.14 -1.48 13.59
N ALA A 250 13.05 -1.80 12.68
CA ALA A 250 14.13 -2.75 12.92
C ALA A 250 15.06 -2.27 14.05
N ARG A 251 15.43 -0.99 14.06
CA ARG A 251 16.26 -0.40 15.13
C ARG A 251 15.55 -0.43 16.49
N ARG A 252 14.24 -0.16 16.52
CA ARG A 252 13.43 -0.23 17.76
C ARG A 252 13.37 -1.64 18.36
N THR A 253 13.36 -2.66 17.50
CA THR A 253 13.26 -4.07 17.92
C THR A 253 14.60 -4.78 18.04
N GLY A 254 15.71 -4.15 17.63
CA GLY A 254 17.02 -4.78 17.55
C GLY A 254 17.16 -5.82 16.44
N ALA A 255 16.31 -5.76 15.42
CA ALA A 255 16.40 -6.64 14.25
C ALA A 255 17.59 -6.27 13.36
N PRO A 256 18.20 -7.23 12.62
CA PRO A 256 19.28 -6.95 11.69
C PRO A 256 18.88 -5.99 10.57
N THR A 257 19.75 -5.03 10.21
CA THR A 257 19.47 -3.95 9.24
C THR A 257 20.37 -3.95 8.01
N GLY A 258 21.41 -4.79 7.95
CA GLY A 258 22.48 -4.66 6.95
C GLY A 258 21.99 -4.62 5.48
N GLN A 259 21.03 -5.47 5.09
CA GLN A 259 20.42 -5.44 3.75
C GLN A 259 19.57 -4.16 3.55
N LEU A 260 18.79 -3.77 4.56
CA LEU A 260 17.93 -2.58 4.51
C LEU A 260 18.77 -1.30 4.34
N GLU A 261 19.86 -1.17 5.12
CA GLU A 261 20.77 -0.02 5.05
C GLU A 261 21.42 0.08 3.68
N ARG A 262 21.93 -1.05 3.13
CA ARG A 262 22.52 -1.02 1.80
C ARG A 262 21.53 -0.66 0.71
N THR A 263 20.31 -1.17 0.78
CA THR A 263 19.26 -0.82 -0.18
C THR A 263 18.85 0.65 -0.06
N MET A 264 18.81 1.19 1.16
CA MET A 264 18.54 2.62 1.39
C MET A 264 19.61 3.51 0.75
N GLU A 265 20.89 3.22 0.98
CA GLU A 265 22.00 3.97 0.37
C GLU A 265 21.88 4.04 -1.16
N LEU A 266 21.56 2.92 -1.80
CA LEU A 266 21.41 2.87 -3.26
C LEU A 266 20.18 3.66 -3.75
N MET A 267 19.07 3.61 -3.02
CA MET A 267 17.90 4.42 -3.35
C MET A 267 18.18 5.93 -3.18
N GLU A 268 18.88 6.32 -2.11
CA GLU A 268 19.24 7.71 -1.87
C GLU A 268 20.17 8.25 -2.98
N GLN A 269 21.15 7.45 -3.45
CA GLN A 269 21.98 7.81 -4.59
C GLN A 269 21.15 8.07 -5.87
N LEU A 270 20.15 7.24 -6.15
CA LEU A 270 19.25 7.45 -7.29
C LEU A 270 18.40 8.72 -7.15
N ILE A 271 17.94 9.03 -5.93
CA ILE A 271 17.18 10.24 -5.63
C ILE A 271 18.07 11.48 -5.82
N GLU A 272 19.31 11.46 -5.32
CA GLU A 272 20.30 12.54 -5.52
C GLU A 272 20.60 12.79 -7.01
N GLN A 273 20.56 11.75 -7.84
CA GLN A 273 20.69 11.81 -9.28
C GLN A 273 19.43 12.31 -10.01
N GLY A 274 18.35 12.59 -9.28
CA GLY A 274 17.09 13.12 -9.83
C GLY A 274 16.06 12.04 -10.25
N HIS A 275 16.26 10.78 -9.87
CA HIS A 275 15.40 9.65 -10.27
C HIS A 275 14.31 9.30 -9.25
N GLY A 276 14.09 10.09 -8.19
CA GLY A 276 13.12 9.81 -7.13
C GLY A 276 11.69 9.58 -7.63
N SER A 277 11.26 10.31 -8.66
CA SER A 277 9.93 10.18 -9.27
C SER A 277 9.79 9.03 -10.27
N GLN A 278 10.89 8.37 -10.66
CA GLN A 278 10.86 7.21 -11.55
C GLN A 278 10.28 5.98 -10.84
N ASP A 279 9.81 5.00 -11.61
CA ASP A 279 9.39 3.71 -11.04
C ASP A 279 10.57 3.01 -10.36
N MET A 280 10.33 2.35 -9.24
CA MET A 280 11.38 1.61 -8.52
C MET A 280 12.09 0.54 -9.38
N GLY A 281 11.49 0.11 -10.48
CA GLY A 281 12.13 -0.77 -11.47
C GLY A 281 13.30 -0.12 -12.21
N TYR A 282 13.40 1.21 -12.20
CA TYR A 282 14.50 1.96 -12.80
C TYR A 282 15.88 1.55 -12.25
N VAL A 283 15.93 0.99 -11.04
CA VAL A 283 17.17 0.49 -10.44
C VAL A 283 17.91 -0.49 -11.37
N VAL A 284 17.20 -1.27 -12.19
CA VAL A 284 17.81 -2.20 -13.16
C VAL A 284 18.55 -1.41 -14.26
N ALA A 285 17.91 -0.38 -14.83
CA ALA A 285 18.54 0.47 -15.84
C ALA A 285 19.76 1.21 -15.26
N ALA A 286 19.66 1.73 -14.06
CA ALA A 286 20.76 2.40 -13.37
C ALA A 286 21.96 1.46 -13.14
N SER A 287 21.71 0.23 -12.68
CA SER A 287 22.78 -0.77 -12.45
C SER A 287 23.47 -1.25 -13.74
N ARG A 288 22.78 -1.21 -14.88
CA ARG A 288 23.35 -1.53 -16.19
C ARG A 288 24.28 -0.42 -16.70
N GLN A 289 24.05 0.83 -16.32
CA GLN A 289 24.82 2.00 -16.73
C GLN A 289 26.04 2.26 -15.81
N ALA A 290 26.04 1.76 -14.57
CA ALA A 290 27.12 1.88 -13.61
C ALA A 290 28.32 0.99 -13.96
#